data_9b8f149696c292062a6a66c90ae85b24
#
_entry.id   9b8f149696c292062a6a66c90ae85b24
#
_cell.length_a   1.000
_cell.length_b   1.000
_cell.length_c   1.000
_cell.angle_alpha   90.00
_cell.angle_beta   90.00
_cell.angle_gamma   90.00
#
_symmetry.space_group_name_H-M   'P 1'
#
loop_
_entity.id
_entity.type
_entity.pdbx_description
1 polymer ?
#
loop_
_entity_poly.entity_id
_entity_poly.type
_entity_poly.pdbx_seq_one_letter_code
_entity_poly.pdbx_strand_id
1 'polypeptide(L)'
;MSGIDKEELSDKEQEISRLKDVARKSYDKNTVRSAIDKLTMYGKDGIKPITDIIEAPVVDESMKEYGLNAIKRIRIFTPFNP
;
A
#
# COMPACT_ATOMS: atom_id res chain seq x y z
N MET A 1 -25.40 -18.30 -4.48
CA MET A 1 -24.92 -18.16 -4.63
C MET A 1 -24.00 -17.88 -4.07
N SER A 2 -23.66 -18.07 -3.71
CA SER A 2 -22.85 -17.96 -3.01
C SER A 2 -21.51 -17.85 -3.41
N GLY A 3 -21.10 -18.22 -4.45
CA GLY A 3 -19.77 -18.07 -4.91
C GLY A 3 -19.30 -16.67 -4.86
N ILE A 4 -20.19 -15.77 -4.93
CA ILE A 4 -19.87 -14.41 -4.91
C ILE A 4 -19.18 -14.02 -3.65
N ASP A 5 -19.63 -14.53 -2.57
CA ASP A 5 -19.09 -14.13 -1.29
C ASP A 5 -17.64 -14.46 -1.14
N LYS A 6 -17.25 -15.57 -1.69
CA LYS A 6 -15.89 -15.98 -1.53
C LYS A 6 -14.95 -15.13 -2.28
N GLU A 7 -15.42 -14.62 -3.40
CA GLU A 7 -14.54 -13.87 -4.22
C GLU A 7 -14.53 -12.44 -3.91
N GLU A 8 -15.47 -12.00 -3.11
CA GLU A 8 -15.51 -10.63 -2.78
C GLU A 8 -14.52 -10.30 -1.75
N LEU A 9 -13.69 -9.34 -2.03
CA LEU A 9 -12.82 -8.81 -1.02
C LEU A 9 -13.58 -7.81 -0.19
N SER A 10 -13.17 -7.59 1.03
CA SER A 10 -13.77 -6.55 1.85
C SER A 10 -13.50 -5.21 1.19
N ASP A 11 -14.24 -4.19 1.58
CA ASP A 11 -14.03 -2.85 1.03
C ASP A 11 -12.60 -2.40 1.26
N LYS A 12 -12.06 -2.72 2.42
CA LYS A 12 -10.69 -2.35 2.73
C LYS A 12 -9.72 -3.04 1.79
N GLU A 13 -9.92 -4.32 1.56
CA GLU A 13 -9.01 -5.06 0.70
C GLU A 13 -9.07 -4.58 -0.74
N GLN A 14 -10.26 -4.21 -1.19
CA GLN A 14 -10.41 -3.68 -2.54
C GLN A 14 -9.69 -2.35 -2.66
N GLU A 15 -9.82 -1.51 -1.67
CA GLU A 15 -9.17 -0.22 -1.69
C GLU A 15 -7.66 -0.38 -1.68
N ILE A 16 -7.16 -1.27 -0.85
CA ILE A 16 -5.72 -1.52 -0.76
C ILE A 16 -5.20 -2.02 -2.10
N SER A 17 -5.90 -2.97 -2.69
CA SER A 17 -5.48 -3.53 -3.96
C SER A 17 -5.46 -2.47 -5.06
N ARG A 18 -6.48 -1.62 -5.08
CA ARG A 18 -6.57 -0.59 -6.09
C ARG A 18 -5.47 0.44 -5.92
N LEU A 19 -5.21 0.87 -4.69
CA LEU A 19 -4.16 1.84 -4.44
C LEU A 19 -2.81 1.29 -4.88
N LYS A 20 -2.56 0.03 -4.57
CA LYS A 20 -1.31 -0.60 -4.96
C LYS A 20 -1.18 -0.65 -6.48
N ASP A 21 -2.23 -1.09 -7.15
CA ASP A 21 -2.15 -1.25 -8.60
C ASP A 21 -1.96 0.07 -9.31
N VAL A 22 -2.67 1.09 -8.88
CA VAL A 22 -2.55 2.40 -9.49
C VAL A 22 -1.14 2.94 -9.30
N ALA A 23 -0.61 2.84 -8.09
CA ALA A 23 0.71 3.40 -7.80
C ALA A 23 1.81 2.66 -8.53
N ARG A 24 1.70 1.36 -8.68
CA ARG A 24 2.74 0.59 -9.34
C ARG A 24 2.89 0.92 -10.81
N LYS A 25 1.85 1.51 -11.38
CA LYS A 25 1.85 1.82 -12.81
C LYS A 25 2.00 3.30 -13.10
N SER A 26 2.11 4.10 -12.06
CA SER A 26 2.08 5.55 -12.24
C SER A 26 3.48 6.14 -12.26
N TYR A 27 3.69 7.05 -13.21
CA TYR A 27 4.92 7.84 -13.22
C TYR A 27 4.75 9.13 -12.43
N ASP A 28 3.54 9.40 -11.97
CA ASP A 28 3.25 10.64 -11.28
C ASP A 28 3.55 10.50 -9.80
N LYS A 29 4.51 11.25 -9.31
CA LYS A 29 4.90 11.14 -7.92
C LYS A 29 3.76 11.45 -6.96
N ASN A 30 2.93 12.40 -7.31
CA ASN A 30 1.82 12.74 -6.43
C ASN A 30 0.85 11.59 -6.26
N THR A 31 0.61 10.86 -7.35
CA THR A 31 -0.26 9.70 -7.29
C THR A 31 0.34 8.62 -6.39
N VAL A 32 1.63 8.36 -6.57
CA VAL A 32 2.30 7.34 -5.78
C VAL A 32 2.31 7.73 -4.31
N ARG A 33 2.62 8.98 -4.04
CA ARG A 33 2.69 9.47 -2.67
C ARG A 33 1.33 9.38 -1.98
N SER A 34 0.29 9.77 -2.70
CA SER A 34 -1.05 9.72 -2.15
C SER A 34 -1.44 8.29 -1.81
N ALA A 35 -1.10 7.35 -2.70
CA ALA A 35 -1.40 5.95 -2.46
C ALA A 35 -0.67 5.43 -1.23
N ILE A 36 0.62 5.78 -1.12
CA ILE A 36 1.39 5.34 0.04
C ILE A 36 0.81 5.92 1.32
N ASP A 37 0.41 7.20 1.30
CA ASP A 37 -0.16 7.82 2.47
C ASP A 37 -1.44 7.11 2.91
N LYS A 38 -2.28 6.81 1.95
CA LYS A 38 -3.53 6.13 2.28
C LYS A 38 -3.27 4.72 2.79
N LEU A 39 -2.31 4.03 2.21
CA LEU A 39 -1.97 2.69 2.67
C LEU A 39 -1.39 2.72 4.08
N THR A 40 -0.66 3.77 4.39
CA THR A 40 -0.11 3.92 5.74
C THR A 40 -1.22 3.93 6.78
N MET A 41 -2.36 4.49 6.42
CA MET A 41 -3.48 4.59 7.36
C MET A 41 -4.08 3.24 7.70
N TYR A 42 -3.80 2.23 6.91
CA TYR A 42 -4.28 0.89 7.22
C TYR A 42 -3.35 0.13 8.17
N GLY A 43 -2.26 0.76 8.58
CA GLY A 43 -1.35 0.14 9.53
C GLY A 43 -0.64 -1.05 8.93
N LYS A 44 -0.60 -2.13 9.67
CA LYS A 44 0.14 -3.32 9.23
C LYS A 44 -0.31 -3.82 7.87
N ASP A 45 -1.59 -3.68 7.58
CA ASP A 45 -2.10 -4.15 6.30
C ASP A 45 -1.56 -3.35 5.14
N GLY A 46 -1.02 -2.17 5.40
CA GLY A 46 -0.44 -1.36 4.35
C GLY A 46 1.00 -1.69 4.03
N ILE A 47 1.68 -2.45 4.87
CA ILE A 47 3.10 -2.71 4.67
C ILE A 47 3.36 -3.47 3.37
N LYS A 48 2.64 -4.54 3.16
CA LYS A 48 2.89 -5.35 1.97
C LYS A 48 2.57 -4.58 0.68
N PRO A 49 1.43 -3.93 0.56
CA PRO A 49 1.17 -3.17 -0.66
C PRO A 49 2.16 -2.02 -0.87
N ILE A 50 2.61 -1.36 0.20
CA ILE A 50 3.62 -0.33 0.04
C ILE A 50 4.91 -0.95 -0.47
N THR A 51 5.28 -2.11 0.05
CA THR A 51 6.46 -2.81 -0.43
C THR A 51 6.33 -3.12 -1.91
N ASP A 52 5.17 -3.58 -2.34
CA ASP A 52 4.96 -3.87 -3.76
C ASP A 52 5.11 -2.62 -4.61
N ILE A 53 4.65 -1.49 -4.11
CA ILE A 53 4.76 -0.24 -4.84
C ILE A 53 6.23 0.16 -5.02
N ILE A 54 6.99 0.12 -3.94
CA ILE A 54 8.38 0.58 -4.03
C ILE A 54 9.26 -0.37 -4.81
N GLU A 55 8.78 -1.57 -5.09
CA GLU A 55 9.52 -2.50 -5.92
C GLU A 55 9.20 -2.35 -7.39
N ALA A 56 8.20 -1.56 -7.73
CA ALA A 56 7.80 -1.40 -9.12
C ALA A 56 8.83 -0.58 -9.88
N PRO A 57 9.18 -1.00 -11.09
CA PRO A 57 10.25 -0.31 -11.83
C PRO A 57 9.93 1.13 -12.21
N VAL A 58 8.67 1.47 -12.38
CA VAL A 58 8.35 2.83 -12.78
C VAL A 58 8.33 3.80 -11.62
N VAL A 59 8.38 3.30 -10.41
CA VAL A 59 8.30 4.16 -9.25
C VAL A 59 9.65 4.85 -9.02
N ASP A 60 9.59 6.16 -8.84
CA ASP A 60 10.78 6.97 -8.69
C ASP A 60 11.54 6.63 -7.41
N GLU A 61 12.85 6.84 -7.44
CA GLU A 61 13.68 6.53 -6.29
C GLU A 61 13.23 7.30 -5.04
N SER A 62 12.86 8.56 -5.21
CA SER A 62 12.43 9.34 -4.08
C SER A 62 11.16 8.76 -3.46
N MET A 63 10.30 8.19 -4.31
CA MET A 63 9.08 7.57 -3.79
C MET A 63 9.38 6.24 -3.15
N LYS A 64 10.41 5.53 -3.61
CA LYS A 64 10.82 4.31 -2.96
C LYS A 64 11.26 4.60 -1.53
N GLU A 65 12.02 5.67 -1.36
CA GLU A 65 12.45 6.07 -0.05
C GLU A 65 11.29 6.51 0.81
N TYR A 66 10.36 7.24 0.20
CA TYR A 66 9.18 7.68 0.91
C TYR A 66 8.39 6.49 1.43
N GLY A 67 8.24 5.46 0.60
CA GLY A 67 7.54 4.25 1.00
C GLY A 67 8.26 3.49 2.10
N LEU A 68 9.59 3.41 2.01
CA LEU A 68 10.35 2.75 3.06
C LEU A 68 10.17 3.45 4.39
N ASN A 69 10.16 4.78 4.37
CA ASN A 69 9.96 5.53 5.60
C ASN A 69 8.55 5.31 6.13
N ALA A 70 7.58 5.19 5.25
CA ALA A 70 6.22 4.93 5.67
C ALA A 70 6.13 3.57 6.36
N ILE A 71 6.80 2.57 5.80
CA ILE A 71 6.81 1.25 6.41
C ILE A 71 7.45 1.30 7.80
N LYS A 72 8.54 2.02 7.91
CA LYS A 72 9.19 2.16 9.21
C LYS A 72 8.28 2.80 10.23
N ARG A 73 7.52 3.83 9.81
CA ARG A 73 6.61 4.48 10.73
C ARG A 73 5.50 3.54 11.16
N ILE A 74 5.00 2.75 10.24
CA ILE A 74 3.96 1.80 10.58
C ILE A 74 4.48 0.83 11.64
N ARG A 75 5.69 0.34 11.45
CA ARG A 75 6.26 -0.61 12.39
C ARG A 75 6.48 -0.03 13.77
N ILE A 76 6.84 1.25 13.80
CA ILE A 76 7.06 1.92 15.07
C ILE A 76 5.76 2.13 15.80
N PHE A 77 4.72 2.59 15.07
CA PHE A 77 3.46 2.91 15.72
C PHE A 77 2.60 1.70 16.01
N THR A 78 2.84 0.60 15.33
CA THR A 78 2.04 -0.58 15.56
C THR A 78 2.69 -1.35 16.68
N PRO A 79 2.03 -1.49 17.81
CA PRO A 79 2.64 -2.17 18.92
C PRO A 79 2.97 -3.58 18.53
N PHE A 80 4.13 -3.98 18.91
CA PHE A 80 4.54 -5.32 18.64
C PHE A 80 4.03 -6.20 19.75
N ASN A 81 3.20 -7.11 19.38
CA ASN A 81 2.67 -8.00 20.37
C ASN A 81 3.08 -9.36 20.11
N PRO A 82 3.90 -9.89 20.93
CA PRO A 82 4.33 -11.27 20.74
C PRO A 82 3.20 -12.24 20.93
#